data_66de1de7ab896f901e5a8a08576a91ad
#
_entry.id   66de1de7ab896f901e5a8a08576a91ad
#
_cell.length_a   1.000
_cell.length_b   1.000
_cell.length_c   1.000
_cell.angle_alpha   90.00
_cell.angle_beta   90.00
_cell.angle_gamma   90.00
#
_symmetry.space_group_name_H-M   'P 1'
#
loop_
_entity.id
_entity.type
_entity.pdbx_description
1 polymer ?
#
loop_
_entity_poly.entity_id
_entity_poly.type
_entity_poly.pdbx_seq_one_letter_code
_entity_poly.pdbx_strand_id
1 'polypeptide(L)' 'MLVQFNVFQDEDDVWCASAMEHGVHTQGQTLDELYANIDEATRLHFETN' A
#
# COMPACT_ATOMS: atom_id res chain seq x y z
N MET A 1 14.67 5.33 -6.37
CA MET A 1 13.36 6.00 -6.51
C MET A 1 12.61 5.97 -5.19
N LEU A 2 12.06 7.08 -4.78
CA LEU A 2 11.29 7.17 -3.54
C LEU A 2 9.80 7.07 -3.85
N VAL A 3 9.12 6.12 -3.21
CA VAL A 3 7.67 6.00 -3.33
C VAL A 3 7.08 6.31 -1.98
N GLN A 4 6.22 7.31 -1.94
CA GLN A 4 5.55 7.73 -0.72
C GLN A 4 4.14 7.18 -0.67
N PHE A 5 3.80 6.57 0.45
CA PHE A 5 2.45 6.08 0.68
C PHE A 5 1.77 6.91 1.76
N ASN A 6 0.53 7.27 1.52
CA ASN A 6 -0.34 7.84 2.55
C ASN A 6 -1.01 6.68 3.26
N VAL A 7 -0.80 6.57 4.56
CA VAL A 7 -1.36 5.49 5.36
C VAL A 7 -2.44 6.09 6.26
N PHE A 8 -3.62 5.48 6.23
CA PHE A 8 -4.73 5.91 7.05
C PHE A 8 -5.62 4.73 7.38
N GLN A 9 -6.49 4.91 8.37
CA GLN A 9 -7.42 3.87 8.81
C GLN A 9 -8.83 4.36 8.49
N ASP A 10 -9.63 3.50 7.87
CA ASP A 10 -10.99 3.87 7.50
C ASP A 10 -11.97 3.66 8.66
N GLU A 11 -13.26 3.89 8.40
CA GLU A 11 -14.30 3.78 9.40
C GLU A 11 -14.45 2.38 9.99
N ASP A 12 -14.04 1.37 9.24
CA ASP A 12 -14.16 -0.03 9.65
C ASP A 12 -12.86 -0.53 10.26
N ASP A 13 -11.97 0.38 10.64
CA ASP A 13 -10.66 0.07 11.20
C ASP A 13 -9.74 -0.69 10.25
N VAL A 14 -10.00 -0.60 8.96
CA VAL A 14 -9.13 -1.18 7.94
C VAL A 14 -8.01 -0.19 7.63
N TRP A 15 -6.77 -0.68 7.68
CA TRP A 15 -5.61 0.13 7.32
C TRP A 15 -5.49 0.22 5.81
N CYS A 16 -5.27 1.41 5.31
CA CYS A 16 -5.18 1.68 3.88
C CYS A 16 -3.88 2.40 3.56
N ALA A 17 -3.34 2.13 2.39
CA ALA A 17 -2.15 2.82 1.90
C ALA A 17 -2.36 3.17 0.44
N SER A 18 -1.97 4.37 0.06
CA SER A 18 -2.15 4.85 -1.30
C SER A 18 -0.92 5.64 -1.75
N ALA A 19 -0.40 5.30 -2.90
CA ALA A 19 0.64 6.06 -3.59
C ALA A 19 0.02 6.59 -4.87
N MET A 20 -0.65 7.72 -4.78
CA MET A 20 -1.47 8.25 -5.88
C MET A 20 -0.65 8.53 -7.14
N GLU A 21 0.59 8.96 -6.97
CA GLU A 21 1.46 9.26 -8.12
C GLU A 21 1.74 8.03 -8.97
N HIS A 22 1.63 6.85 -8.39
CA HIS A 22 1.93 5.60 -9.07
C HIS A 22 0.69 4.73 -9.28
N GLY A 23 -0.47 5.20 -8.84
CA GLY A 23 -1.70 4.43 -8.98
C GLY A 23 -1.72 3.17 -8.15
N VAL A 24 -0.94 3.11 -7.07
CA VAL A 24 -0.88 1.94 -6.20
C VAL A 24 -1.76 2.18 -4.98
N HIS A 25 -2.62 1.20 -4.70
CA HIS A 25 -3.52 1.26 -3.55
C HIS A 25 -3.62 -0.13 -2.94
N THR A 26 -3.52 -0.21 -1.62
CA THR A 26 -3.62 -1.48 -0.92
C THR A 26 -4.18 -1.27 0.48
N GLN A 27 -4.55 -2.37 1.14
CA GLN A 27 -5.13 -2.30 2.47
C GLN A 27 -4.79 -3.56 3.27
N GLY A 28 -5.03 -3.51 4.57
CA GLY A 28 -4.81 -4.62 5.46
C GLY A 28 -5.58 -4.42 6.76
N GLN A 29 -5.84 -5.51 7.48
CA GLN A 29 -6.57 -5.43 8.74
C GLN A 29 -5.67 -5.04 9.91
N THR A 30 -4.36 -5.21 9.75
CA THR A 30 -3.36 -4.79 10.73
C THR A 30 -2.26 -4.04 9.99
N LEU A 31 -1.44 -3.30 10.74
CA LEU A 31 -0.30 -2.62 10.13
C LEU A 31 0.69 -3.60 9.52
N ASP A 32 0.92 -4.74 10.19
CA ASP A 32 1.82 -5.76 9.64
C ASP A 32 1.31 -6.29 8.31
N GLU A 33 0.01 -6.55 8.24
CA GLU A 33 -0.61 -7.01 7.00
C GLU A 33 -0.53 -5.93 5.92
N LEU A 34 -0.78 -4.67 6.30
CA LEU A 34 -0.69 -3.57 5.36
C LEU A 34 0.71 -3.45 4.78
N TYR A 35 1.74 -3.52 5.62
CA TYR A 35 3.12 -3.41 5.15
C TYR A 35 3.50 -4.56 4.24
N ALA A 36 3.04 -5.78 4.54
CA ALA A 36 3.27 -6.92 3.65
C ALA A 36 2.60 -6.70 2.31
N ASN A 37 1.38 -6.16 2.32
CA ASN A 37 0.64 -5.90 1.10
C ASN A 37 1.25 -4.75 0.29
N ILE A 38 1.78 -3.74 0.96
CA ILE A 38 2.51 -2.65 0.30
C ILE A 38 3.72 -3.21 -0.43
N ASP A 39 4.48 -4.07 0.24
CA ASP A 39 5.66 -4.67 -0.36
C ASP A 39 5.30 -5.46 -1.61
N GLU A 40 4.28 -6.29 -1.51
CA GLU A 40 3.83 -7.09 -2.65
C GLU A 40 3.33 -6.21 -3.79
N ALA A 41 2.49 -5.23 -3.48
CA ALA A 41 1.94 -4.33 -4.50
C ALA A 41 3.04 -3.55 -5.20
N THR A 42 4.02 -3.06 -4.43
CA THR A 42 5.14 -2.31 -4.98
C THR A 42 5.98 -3.19 -5.90
N ARG A 43 6.24 -4.42 -5.48
CA ARG A 43 7.02 -5.35 -6.29
C ARG A 43 6.30 -5.68 -7.59
N LEU A 44 5.01 -5.95 -7.54
CA LEU A 44 4.23 -6.24 -8.75
C LEU A 44 4.18 -5.04 -9.68
N HIS A 45 4.11 -3.83 -9.13
CA HIS A 45 4.03 -2.64 -9.94
C HIS A 45 5.37 -2.29 -10.59
N PHE A 46 6.48 -2.47 -9.89
CA PHE A 46 7.79 -2.01 -10.36
C PHE A 46 8.69 -3.11 -10.90
N GLU A 47 8.33 -4.37 -10.76
CA GLU A 47 9.11 -5.50 -11.28
C GLU A 47 8.60 -6.03 -12.60
N THR A 48 7.71 -5.31 -13.25
CA THR A 48 7.18 -5.74 -14.54
C THR A 48 8.23 -5.61 -15.62
N ASN A 49 8.31 -6.58 -16.46
CA ASN A 49 9.20 -6.55 -17.61
C ASN A 49 8.43 -6.31 -18.86
#